data_51df89aebd18073ca5b02fe43a3ab1eb
#
_entry.id   51df89aebd18073ca5b02fe43a3ab1eb
#
_cell.length_a   1.000
_cell.length_b   1.000
_cell.length_c   1.000
_cell.angle_alpha   90.00
_cell.angle_beta   90.00
_cell.angle_gamma   90.00
#
_symmetry.space_group_name_H-M   'P 1'
#
loop_
_entity.id
_entity.type
_entity.pdbx_description
1 polymer ?
#
loop_
_entity_poly.entity_id
_entity_poly.type
_entity_poly.pdbx_seq_one_letter_code
_entity_poly.pdbx_strand_id
1 'polypeptide(L)'
;VDDTQAHQPQEAHEPDEAHEPDRPCPAHAGSTGSGAPRHYLTTTIPYVNSRPHLGFALELVQADVLARHHRRLGHRVRLLTGTDENSLKNVLAAESLGVPVRELVDRNADAFAALHGPLSLSPDDFLRTSSDPRHRPGVERLWRACAANGDLYRKHYAGLYCVGCEQFWSEEELDGGRCPEHGTEPHLVVEENWFFRLSRYAERLHALVTSGRLRVEPEARRNEVLAFIASGLRDFPVSRSRERARGWGVPVPDDPGQVVYVWWDALGNYITALDYATDGAAYRTWWEGGDRRVHHVGKGVVRFHAVHWPAILLSAGLPLPTDVLVHGYLTADGRKISKSAGGGAADPVELVGRYGTDAVRWWLLREVPRTGDVDFTEERLAARYDTDLANGVGNLVSRTVAMVHRYRDGAVPQAPLPDCAAVAACGEVAVQVSEALDAFDLRRATGAVLRVVEEANRYVESVRPWELARAEGGGDRRAGGRLDESLAVLVHCCRTLGRELAPFLPDGAARIAARCAGSTLAPPVPLFPRLSGPGGGG
;
A
#
# COMPACT_ATOMS: atom_id res chain seq x y z
N VAL A 1 23.67 -18.38 -79.31
CA VAL A 1 23.28 -19.79 -79.29
C VAL A 1 23.58 -20.35 -77.94
N ASP A 2 22.55 -20.82 -77.37
CA ASP A 2 22.36 -21.64 -76.14
C ASP A 2 22.37 -20.92 -74.77
N ASP A 3 21.13 -20.69 -74.36
CA ASP A 3 20.60 -20.56 -73.04
C ASP A 3 20.74 -21.89 -72.26
N THR A 4 21.22 -21.81 -71.00
CA THR A 4 20.91 -22.80 -70.01
C THR A 4 20.76 -22.11 -68.65
N GLN A 5 19.53 -21.74 -68.34
CA GLN A 5 19.09 -21.38 -66.97
C GLN A 5 19.12 -22.61 -66.08
N ALA A 6 19.93 -22.58 -65.06
CA ALA A 6 19.89 -23.56 -63.97
C ALA A 6 18.80 -23.15 -62.94
N HIS A 7 17.78 -23.99 -62.83
CA HIS A 7 16.79 -23.93 -61.75
C HIS A 7 17.43 -24.21 -60.41
N GLN A 8 17.30 -23.30 -59.44
CA GLN A 8 17.46 -23.56 -58.03
C GLN A 8 16.16 -24.19 -57.47
N PRO A 9 16.24 -25.19 -56.61
CA PRO A 9 15.06 -25.76 -55.96
C PRO A 9 14.57 -24.80 -54.86
N GLN A 10 13.27 -24.52 -54.88
CA GLN A 10 12.55 -23.86 -53.80
C GLN A 10 12.58 -24.78 -52.56
N GLU A 11 13.12 -24.28 -51.46
CA GLU A 11 12.97 -24.85 -50.14
C GLU A 11 11.49 -24.85 -49.77
N ALA A 12 10.95 -26.03 -49.48
CA ALA A 12 9.61 -26.22 -48.97
C ALA A 12 9.49 -25.66 -47.56
N HIS A 13 8.59 -24.68 -47.37
CA HIS A 13 8.12 -24.28 -46.07
C HIS A 13 7.45 -25.46 -45.40
N GLU A 14 8.01 -25.93 -44.30
CA GLU A 14 7.31 -26.80 -43.35
C GLU A 14 6.13 -26.02 -42.74
N PRO A 15 4.95 -26.65 -42.61
CA PRO A 15 3.80 -26.00 -41.98
C PRO A 15 4.07 -25.80 -40.49
N ASP A 16 3.83 -24.58 -40.02
CA ASP A 16 3.78 -24.17 -38.62
C ASP A 16 3.00 -25.24 -37.81
N GLU A 17 3.66 -25.81 -36.81
CA GLU A 17 3.01 -26.69 -35.83
C GLU A 17 1.85 -25.95 -35.17
N ALA A 18 0.68 -26.54 -35.33
CA ALA A 18 -0.57 -26.05 -34.75
C ALA A 18 -0.40 -25.79 -33.22
N HIS A 19 -0.48 -24.55 -32.85
CA HIS A 19 -0.58 -24.11 -31.47
C HIS A 19 -1.76 -24.82 -30.80
N GLU A 20 -1.52 -25.66 -29.80
CA GLU A 20 -2.58 -26.20 -28.94
C GLU A 20 -3.40 -25.05 -28.35
N PRO A 21 -4.74 -25.08 -28.44
CA PRO A 21 -5.56 -24.02 -27.92
C PRO A 21 -5.48 -24.02 -26.38
N ASP A 22 -5.18 -22.84 -25.84
CA ASP A 22 -5.39 -22.35 -24.47
C ASP A 22 -5.84 -23.42 -23.45
N ARG A 23 -4.92 -23.84 -22.59
CA ARG A 23 -5.34 -24.34 -21.28
C ARG A 23 -6.08 -23.19 -20.59
N PRO A 24 -7.36 -23.34 -20.26
CA PRO A 24 -8.08 -22.29 -19.56
C PRO A 24 -7.36 -22.03 -18.22
N CYS A 25 -6.92 -20.79 -18.01
CA CYS A 25 -6.54 -20.32 -16.70
C CYS A 25 -7.69 -20.65 -15.74
N PRO A 26 -7.44 -21.28 -14.58
CA PRO A 26 -8.52 -21.61 -13.66
C PRO A 26 -9.34 -20.34 -13.41
N ALA A 27 -10.57 -20.35 -13.90
CA ALA A 27 -11.53 -19.29 -13.66
C ALA A 27 -11.59 -19.06 -12.14
N HIS A 28 -11.74 -17.81 -11.71
CA HIS A 28 -12.16 -17.50 -10.36
C HIS A 28 -13.52 -18.18 -10.12
N ALA A 29 -13.48 -19.47 -9.78
CA ALA A 29 -14.60 -20.12 -9.14
C ALA A 29 -14.75 -19.40 -7.80
N GLY A 30 -15.84 -18.67 -7.63
CA GLY A 30 -16.19 -18.09 -6.35
C GLY A 30 -16.02 -19.19 -5.31
N SER A 31 -15.21 -18.92 -4.26
CA SER A 31 -14.90 -19.93 -3.26
C SER A 31 -16.20 -20.33 -2.57
N THR A 32 -16.71 -21.50 -2.90
CA THR A 32 -17.81 -22.17 -2.18
C THR A 32 -17.30 -22.83 -0.90
N GLY A 33 -16.13 -22.41 -0.40
CA GLY A 33 -15.55 -22.89 0.84
C GLY A 33 -16.16 -22.19 2.04
N SER A 34 -16.66 -22.95 3.01
CA SER A 34 -17.28 -22.50 4.27
C SER A 34 -16.32 -21.77 5.23
N GLY A 35 -15.25 -21.17 4.77
CA GLY A 35 -14.23 -20.48 5.56
C GLY A 35 -14.24 -18.96 5.36
N ALA A 36 -13.74 -18.20 6.35
CA ALA A 36 -13.58 -16.75 6.26
C ALA A 36 -12.70 -16.35 5.06
N PRO A 37 -13.04 -15.27 4.31
CA PRO A 37 -12.28 -14.79 3.17
C PRO A 37 -10.81 -14.57 3.48
N ARG A 38 -9.93 -14.89 2.51
CA ARG A 38 -8.46 -14.79 2.64
C ARG A 38 -7.94 -13.67 1.78
N HIS A 39 -7.33 -12.68 2.43
CA HIS A 39 -6.76 -11.50 1.79
C HIS A 39 -5.24 -11.51 1.96
N TYR A 40 -4.51 -11.53 0.86
CA TYR A 40 -3.08 -11.32 0.82
C TYR A 40 -2.80 -9.91 0.33
N LEU A 41 -2.31 -9.07 1.23
CA LEU A 41 -1.98 -7.67 0.98
C LEU A 41 -0.47 -7.51 0.95
N THR A 42 0.04 -6.73 0.01
CA THR A 42 1.47 -6.46 -0.09
C THR A 42 1.73 -5.00 -0.37
N THR A 43 2.87 -4.50 0.09
CA THR A 43 3.41 -3.20 -0.31
C THR A 43 4.52 -3.40 -1.33
N THR A 44 4.99 -2.31 -1.95
CA THR A 44 6.28 -2.35 -2.63
C THR A 44 7.41 -2.57 -1.61
N ILE A 45 8.52 -3.09 -2.10
CA ILE A 45 9.75 -3.23 -1.32
C ILE A 45 10.76 -2.16 -1.81
N PRO A 46 11.17 -1.20 -0.97
CA PRO A 46 12.06 -0.13 -1.39
C PRO A 46 13.51 -0.56 -1.45
N TYR A 47 14.29 0.11 -2.31
CA TYR A 47 15.75 0.03 -2.23
C TYR A 47 16.25 0.57 -0.88
N VAL A 48 17.25 -0.09 -0.33
CA VAL A 48 17.86 0.29 0.97
C VAL A 48 19.13 1.13 0.83
N ASN A 49 19.26 1.86 -0.27
CA ASN A 49 20.37 2.77 -0.52
C ASN A 49 20.40 4.01 0.40
N SER A 50 19.34 4.24 1.18
CA SER A 50 19.24 5.27 2.23
C SER A 50 18.16 4.88 3.26
N ARG A 51 18.02 5.69 4.32
CA ARG A 51 16.97 5.54 5.33
C ARG A 51 15.56 5.73 4.74
N PRO A 52 14.50 5.19 5.40
CA PRO A 52 13.12 5.39 4.97
C PRO A 52 12.71 6.86 5.05
N HIS A 53 11.77 7.27 4.20
CA HIS A 53 11.17 8.60 4.19
C HIS A 53 9.64 8.51 4.28
N LEU A 54 8.98 9.64 4.53
CA LEU A 54 7.53 9.72 4.75
C LEU A 54 6.70 9.15 3.58
N GLY A 55 7.19 9.25 2.33
CA GLY A 55 6.52 8.66 1.17
C GLY A 55 6.41 7.14 1.23
N PHE A 56 7.37 6.45 1.86
CA PHE A 56 7.27 5.02 2.11
C PHE A 56 6.33 4.71 3.29
N ALA A 57 6.38 5.53 4.35
CA ALA A 57 5.45 5.40 5.47
C ALA A 57 3.99 5.54 5.04
N LEU A 58 3.69 6.36 4.03
CA LEU A 58 2.36 6.48 3.43
C LEU A 58 1.84 5.12 2.96
N GLU A 59 2.62 4.42 2.15
CA GLU A 59 2.23 3.12 1.58
C GLU A 59 1.99 2.08 2.68
N LEU A 60 2.89 2.00 3.66
CA LEU A 60 2.76 1.09 4.80
C LEU A 60 1.51 1.37 5.63
N VAL A 61 1.24 2.63 5.96
CA VAL A 61 0.08 3.03 6.77
C VAL A 61 -1.23 2.74 6.02
N GLN A 62 -1.30 3.01 4.73
CA GLN A 62 -2.49 2.72 3.93
C GLN A 62 -2.75 1.21 3.84
N ALA A 63 -1.72 0.40 3.59
CA ALA A 63 -1.84 -1.06 3.56
C ALA A 63 -2.23 -1.64 4.94
N ASP A 64 -1.68 -1.10 6.03
CA ASP A 64 -2.01 -1.49 7.40
C ASP A 64 -3.48 -1.23 7.74
N VAL A 65 -4.03 -0.07 7.30
CA VAL A 65 -5.46 0.24 7.48
C VAL A 65 -6.34 -0.81 6.80
N LEU A 66 -6.03 -1.19 5.56
CA LEU A 66 -6.77 -2.22 4.83
C LEU A 66 -6.67 -3.57 5.56
N ALA A 67 -5.48 -3.94 6.01
CA ALA A 67 -5.26 -5.18 6.75
C ALA A 67 -6.07 -5.22 8.06
N ARG A 68 -6.01 -4.16 8.86
CA ARG A 68 -6.78 -4.04 10.12
C ARG A 68 -8.27 -4.05 9.89
N HIS A 69 -8.75 -3.36 8.85
CA HIS A 69 -10.16 -3.33 8.50
C HIS A 69 -10.68 -4.74 8.17
N HIS A 70 -10.00 -5.45 7.27
CA HIS A 70 -10.42 -6.81 6.91
C HIS A 70 -10.30 -7.80 8.08
N ARG A 71 -9.27 -7.70 8.93
CA ARG A 71 -9.16 -8.51 10.17
C ARG A 71 -10.34 -8.25 11.11
N ARG A 72 -10.77 -6.98 11.24
CA ARG A 72 -11.95 -6.60 12.05
C ARG A 72 -13.25 -7.20 11.52
N LEU A 73 -13.37 -7.37 10.20
CA LEU A 73 -14.49 -8.05 9.57
C LEU A 73 -14.46 -9.58 9.72
N GLY A 74 -13.45 -10.12 10.40
CA GLY A 74 -13.28 -11.56 10.59
C GLY A 74 -12.62 -12.27 9.40
N HIS A 75 -12.09 -11.53 8.41
CA HIS A 75 -11.34 -12.11 7.32
C HIS A 75 -9.95 -12.57 7.79
N ARG A 76 -9.44 -13.60 7.15
CA ARG A 76 -8.04 -14.01 7.29
C ARG A 76 -7.19 -13.10 6.43
N VAL A 77 -6.22 -12.42 7.05
CA VAL A 77 -5.38 -11.44 6.35
C VAL A 77 -3.91 -11.75 6.58
N ARG A 78 -3.10 -11.69 5.51
CA ARG A 78 -1.64 -11.66 5.58
C ARG A 78 -1.15 -10.39 4.89
N LEU A 79 -0.40 -9.57 5.61
CA LEU A 79 0.24 -8.35 5.12
C LEU A 79 1.75 -8.59 5.01
N LEU A 80 2.27 -8.49 3.78
CA LEU A 80 3.71 -8.58 3.47
C LEU A 80 4.26 -7.19 3.18
N THR A 81 5.40 -6.90 3.75
CA THR A 81 6.31 -5.82 3.33
C THR A 81 7.74 -6.34 3.28
N GLY A 82 8.72 -5.49 2.97
CA GLY A 82 10.12 -5.91 2.90
C GLY A 82 11.04 -4.86 2.32
N THR A 83 12.23 -5.31 1.89
CA THR A 83 13.26 -4.46 1.30
C THR A 83 13.86 -5.09 0.05
N ASP A 84 14.08 -4.26 -0.99
CA ASP A 84 14.80 -4.61 -2.21
C ASP A 84 16.30 -4.31 -2.02
N GLU A 85 17.04 -5.37 -1.79
CA GLU A 85 18.46 -5.27 -1.44
C GLU A 85 19.40 -5.57 -2.61
N ASN A 86 18.90 -6.15 -3.71
CA ASN A 86 19.72 -6.63 -4.84
C ASN A 86 19.93 -5.58 -5.95
N SER A 87 19.62 -4.31 -5.68
CA SER A 87 19.75 -3.18 -6.60
C SER A 87 21.21 -2.70 -6.73
N LEU A 88 21.60 -2.31 -7.94
CA LEU A 88 22.86 -1.60 -8.19
C LEU A 88 22.95 -0.29 -7.41
N LYS A 89 21.84 0.36 -7.13
CA LYS A 89 21.81 1.58 -6.28
C LYS A 89 22.38 1.35 -4.89
N ASN A 90 22.12 0.19 -4.31
CA ASN A 90 22.65 -0.15 -2.99
C ASN A 90 24.19 -0.30 -3.05
N VAL A 91 24.69 -0.89 -4.14
CA VAL A 91 26.14 -1.02 -4.37
C VAL A 91 26.79 0.36 -4.51
N LEU A 92 26.26 1.22 -5.39
CA LEU A 92 26.79 2.56 -5.61
C LEU A 92 26.73 3.44 -4.35
N ALA A 93 25.66 3.31 -3.55
CA ALA A 93 25.56 4.01 -2.28
C ALA A 93 26.61 3.51 -1.27
N ALA A 94 26.87 2.22 -1.19
CA ALA A 94 27.90 1.65 -0.34
C ALA A 94 29.31 2.09 -0.78
N GLU A 95 29.60 2.06 -2.09
CA GLU A 95 30.84 2.56 -2.66
C GLU A 95 31.07 4.05 -2.30
N SER A 96 30.02 4.90 -2.43
CA SER A 96 30.12 6.32 -2.10
C SER A 96 30.37 6.59 -0.61
N LEU A 97 29.93 5.68 0.26
CA LEU A 97 30.14 5.76 1.71
C LEU A 97 31.41 5.04 2.18
N GLY A 98 32.09 4.32 1.29
CA GLY A 98 33.29 3.54 1.62
C GLY A 98 33.03 2.36 2.57
N VAL A 99 31.82 1.77 2.52
CA VAL A 99 31.43 0.63 3.36
C VAL A 99 31.09 -0.60 2.52
N PRO A 100 31.19 -1.82 3.09
CA PRO A 100 30.73 -3.04 2.41
C PRO A 100 29.22 -2.96 2.09
N VAL A 101 28.82 -3.44 0.91
CA VAL A 101 27.40 -3.44 0.47
C VAL A 101 26.50 -4.13 1.50
N ARG A 102 26.93 -5.29 2.03
CA ARG A 102 26.19 -6.03 3.05
C ARG A 102 25.91 -5.19 4.30
N GLU A 103 26.91 -4.46 4.79
CA GLU A 103 26.75 -3.59 5.96
C GLU A 103 25.74 -2.48 5.73
N LEU A 104 25.79 -1.83 4.55
CA LEU A 104 24.83 -0.79 4.21
C LEU A 104 23.39 -1.34 4.15
N VAL A 105 23.19 -2.46 3.43
CA VAL A 105 21.85 -3.04 3.26
C VAL A 105 21.28 -3.55 4.59
N ASP A 106 22.08 -4.20 5.43
CA ASP A 106 21.65 -4.68 6.73
C ASP A 106 21.21 -3.52 7.63
N ARG A 107 22.05 -2.50 7.78
CA ARG A 107 21.75 -1.32 8.58
C ARG A 107 20.47 -0.60 8.12
N ASN A 108 20.31 -0.41 6.81
CA ASN A 108 19.17 0.32 6.29
C ASN A 108 17.91 -0.55 6.30
N ALA A 109 17.98 -1.85 6.01
CA ALA A 109 16.84 -2.76 6.13
C ALA A 109 16.28 -2.79 7.56
N ASP A 110 17.16 -2.80 8.57
CA ASP A 110 16.76 -2.69 9.98
C ASP A 110 16.03 -1.37 10.25
N ALA A 111 16.45 -0.26 9.64
CA ALA A 111 15.75 1.03 9.77
C ALA A 111 14.35 1.02 9.12
N PHE A 112 14.17 0.29 8.01
CA PHE A 112 12.84 0.07 7.42
C PHE A 112 11.95 -0.81 8.30
N ALA A 113 12.48 -1.92 8.81
CA ALA A 113 11.76 -2.79 9.74
C ALA A 113 11.38 -2.06 11.04
N ALA A 114 12.25 -1.19 11.54
CA ALA A 114 12.01 -0.41 12.75
C ALA A 114 10.83 0.58 12.64
N LEU A 115 10.32 0.89 11.44
CA LEU A 115 9.11 1.72 11.28
C LEU A 115 7.85 1.08 11.87
N HIS A 116 7.84 -0.24 12.05
CA HIS A 116 6.65 -0.96 12.51
C HIS A 116 6.17 -0.48 13.88
N GLY A 117 7.08 -0.25 14.82
CA GLY A 117 6.76 0.23 16.16
C GLY A 117 6.20 1.66 16.16
N PRO A 118 6.99 2.67 15.76
CA PRO A 118 6.59 4.08 15.78
C PRO A 118 5.29 4.36 15.01
N LEU A 119 5.04 3.66 13.90
CA LEU A 119 3.82 3.82 13.10
C LEU A 119 2.69 2.87 13.50
N SER A 120 2.84 2.07 14.56
CA SER A 120 1.86 1.05 15.00
C SER A 120 1.38 0.17 13.84
N LEU A 121 2.32 -0.33 13.01
CA LEU A 121 2.00 -1.20 11.88
C LEU A 121 1.87 -2.65 12.32
N SER A 122 1.12 -3.44 11.56
CA SER A 122 0.82 -4.85 11.87
C SER A 122 1.10 -5.81 10.69
N PRO A 123 2.29 -5.74 10.04
CA PRO A 123 2.64 -6.71 9.03
C PRO A 123 2.82 -8.10 9.65
N ASP A 124 2.52 -9.14 8.84
CA ASP A 124 2.71 -10.53 9.24
C ASP A 124 4.07 -11.07 8.78
N ASP A 125 4.69 -10.40 7.80
CA ASP A 125 5.97 -10.82 7.23
C ASP A 125 6.77 -9.61 6.72
N PHE A 126 8.10 -9.72 6.82
CA PHE A 126 9.04 -8.74 6.30
C PHE A 126 10.16 -9.46 5.55
N LEU A 127 10.09 -9.43 4.22
CA LEU A 127 11.06 -10.13 3.38
C LEU A 127 12.25 -9.24 3.02
N ARG A 128 13.45 -9.79 3.13
CA ARG A 128 14.71 -9.19 2.69
C ARG A 128 15.27 -9.94 1.48
N THR A 129 15.29 -9.32 0.30
CA THR A 129 15.61 -10.05 -0.95
C THR A 129 17.02 -10.63 -0.98
N SER A 130 18.00 -10.06 -0.28
CA SER A 130 19.39 -10.54 -0.30
C SER A 130 19.73 -11.59 0.75
N SER A 131 18.88 -11.77 1.79
CA SER A 131 19.22 -12.61 2.95
C SER A 131 18.13 -13.62 3.34
N ASP A 132 16.87 -13.42 2.94
CA ASP A 132 15.82 -14.38 3.23
C ASP A 132 16.03 -15.69 2.44
N PRO A 133 16.15 -16.85 3.12
CA PRO A 133 16.42 -18.11 2.47
C PRO A 133 15.33 -18.59 1.51
N ARG A 134 14.10 -18.08 1.64
CA ARG A 134 12.96 -18.39 0.76
C ARG A 134 13.11 -17.72 -0.61
N HIS A 135 13.81 -16.57 -0.67
CA HIS A 135 13.73 -15.66 -1.81
C HIS A 135 14.47 -16.20 -3.03
N ARG A 136 15.78 -16.41 -2.94
CA ARG A 136 16.61 -16.85 -4.08
C ARG A 136 16.09 -18.14 -4.75
N PRO A 137 15.79 -19.23 -4.03
CA PRO A 137 15.26 -20.45 -4.66
C PRO A 137 13.94 -20.21 -5.40
N GLY A 138 13.09 -19.31 -4.87
CA GLY A 138 11.82 -18.95 -5.51
C GLY A 138 12.02 -18.14 -6.80
N VAL A 139 12.95 -17.18 -6.81
CA VAL A 139 13.34 -16.42 -8.01
C VAL A 139 13.88 -17.36 -9.10
N GLU A 140 14.76 -18.28 -8.72
CA GLU A 140 15.31 -19.28 -9.65
C GLU A 140 14.23 -20.21 -10.21
N ARG A 141 13.25 -20.64 -9.39
CA ARG A 141 12.12 -21.45 -9.85
C ARG A 141 11.25 -20.69 -10.84
N LEU A 142 10.94 -19.41 -10.54
CA LEU A 142 10.16 -18.53 -11.43
C LEU A 142 10.86 -18.35 -12.78
N TRP A 143 12.18 -18.14 -12.75
CA TRP A 143 13.01 -18.04 -13.95
C TRP A 143 12.90 -19.29 -14.81
N ARG A 144 13.13 -20.48 -14.22
CA ARG A 144 13.06 -21.75 -14.95
C ARG A 144 11.68 -22.03 -15.52
N ALA A 145 10.60 -21.65 -14.82
CA ALA A 145 9.25 -21.78 -15.32
C ALA A 145 9.01 -20.95 -16.58
N CYS A 146 9.43 -19.68 -16.58
CA CYS A 146 9.32 -18.81 -17.76
C CYS A 146 10.24 -19.25 -18.91
N ALA A 147 11.45 -19.76 -18.60
CA ALA A 147 12.36 -20.30 -19.60
C ALA A 147 11.78 -21.56 -20.26
N ALA A 148 11.19 -22.46 -19.49
CA ALA A 148 10.52 -23.65 -20.00
C ALA A 148 9.32 -23.33 -20.91
N ASN A 149 8.65 -22.19 -20.71
CA ASN A 149 7.56 -21.68 -21.58
C ASN A 149 8.10 -20.97 -22.84
N GLY A 150 9.42 -20.89 -23.04
CA GLY A 150 10.04 -20.26 -24.20
C GLY A 150 9.97 -18.75 -24.21
N ASP A 151 9.71 -18.10 -23.07
CA ASP A 151 9.58 -16.65 -22.97
C ASP A 151 10.89 -15.92 -22.61
N LEU A 152 11.96 -16.67 -22.35
CA LEU A 152 13.29 -16.11 -22.12
C LEU A 152 14.22 -16.42 -23.31
N TYR A 153 14.92 -15.38 -23.79
CA TYR A 153 15.88 -15.50 -24.89
C TYR A 153 17.05 -14.51 -24.74
N ARG A 154 18.18 -14.82 -25.30
CA ARG A 154 19.35 -13.92 -25.30
C ARG A 154 19.31 -12.96 -26.50
N LYS A 155 19.70 -11.71 -26.23
CA LYS A 155 19.76 -10.67 -27.24
C LYS A 155 20.87 -9.66 -26.94
N HIS A 156 21.65 -9.31 -27.96
CA HIS A 156 22.48 -8.11 -27.91
C HIS A 156 21.58 -6.89 -27.93
N TYR A 157 21.80 -5.98 -27.01
CA TYR A 157 20.96 -4.80 -26.84
C TYR A 157 21.81 -3.56 -26.58
N ALA A 158 21.44 -2.47 -27.26
CA ALA A 158 21.91 -1.12 -26.96
C ALA A 158 20.73 -0.28 -26.52
N GLY A 159 20.79 0.36 -25.37
CA GLY A 159 19.68 1.16 -24.84
C GLY A 159 20.11 2.19 -23.83
N LEU A 160 19.26 3.21 -23.68
CA LEU A 160 19.44 4.31 -22.74
C LEU A 160 18.96 3.89 -21.35
N TYR A 161 19.88 3.76 -20.42
CA TYR A 161 19.61 3.24 -19.07
C TYR A 161 19.71 4.34 -18.02
N CYS A 162 18.61 4.52 -17.26
CA CYS A 162 18.61 5.38 -16.08
C CYS A 162 18.90 4.56 -14.81
N VAL A 163 20.00 4.87 -14.14
CA VAL A 163 20.37 4.23 -12.85
C VAL A 163 19.34 4.57 -11.77
N GLY A 164 18.73 5.74 -11.85
CA GLY A 164 17.74 6.22 -10.87
C GLY A 164 16.50 5.32 -10.75
N CYS A 165 15.86 4.92 -11.84
CA CYS A 165 14.71 4.01 -11.85
C CYS A 165 15.12 2.56 -12.19
N GLU A 166 16.40 2.34 -12.53
CA GLU A 166 16.91 1.08 -13.02
C GLU A 166 16.15 0.55 -14.24
N GLN A 167 15.76 1.46 -15.15
CA GLN A 167 14.99 1.16 -16.37
C GLN A 167 15.74 1.59 -17.61
N PHE A 168 15.45 0.89 -18.72
CA PHE A 168 15.76 1.36 -20.05
C PHE A 168 14.62 2.23 -20.58
N TRP A 169 14.99 3.29 -21.28
CA TRP A 169 14.09 4.25 -21.90
C TRP A 169 14.34 4.29 -23.41
N SER A 170 13.31 4.48 -24.20
CA SER A 170 13.45 4.90 -25.59
C SER A 170 13.65 6.42 -25.64
N GLU A 171 14.24 6.93 -26.72
CA GLU A 171 14.42 8.38 -26.91
C GLU A 171 13.09 9.15 -26.85
N GLU A 172 12.01 8.53 -27.33
CA GLU A 172 10.64 9.11 -27.36
C GLU A 172 10.01 9.22 -25.95
N GLU A 173 10.45 8.40 -25.00
CA GLU A 173 9.96 8.41 -23.63
C GLU A 173 10.71 9.38 -22.72
N LEU A 174 11.82 9.97 -23.21
CA LEU A 174 12.61 10.93 -22.44
C LEU A 174 12.02 12.34 -22.53
N ASP A 175 12.08 13.08 -21.44
CA ASP A 175 11.73 14.49 -21.39
C ASP A 175 12.98 15.34 -21.63
N GLY A 176 13.10 15.93 -22.83
CA GLY A 176 14.28 16.70 -23.21
C GLY A 176 15.60 15.93 -23.12
N GLY A 177 15.60 14.62 -23.42
CA GLY A 177 16.77 13.74 -23.31
C GLY A 177 17.06 13.25 -21.90
N ARG A 178 16.17 13.50 -20.94
CA ARG A 178 16.32 13.13 -19.51
C ARG A 178 15.23 12.16 -19.08
N CYS A 179 15.57 11.33 -18.10
CA CYS A 179 14.60 10.44 -17.46
C CYS A 179 13.46 11.26 -16.80
N PRO A 180 12.19 11.03 -17.16
CA PRO A 180 11.06 11.80 -16.63
C PRO A 180 10.86 11.63 -15.11
N GLU A 181 11.34 10.52 -14.54
CA GLU A 181 11.23 10.24 -13.11
C GLU A 181 12.36 10.88 -12.27
N HIS A 182 13.57 11.01 -12.84
CA HIS A 182 14.77 11.41 -12.10
C HIS A 182 15.43 12.70 -12.62
N GLY A 183 15.02 13.21 -13.79
CA GLY A 183 15.64 14.37 -14.43
C GLY A 183 17.12 14.19 -14.81
N THR A 184 17.63 12.95 -14.75
CA THR A 184 19.02 12.61 -15.09
C THR A 184 19.12 12.13 -16.53
N GLU A 185 20.28 12.37 -17.17
CA GLU A 185 20.59 11.86 -18.48
C GLU A 185 20.90 10.34 -18.40
N PRO A 186 20.19 9.50 -19.18
CA PRO A 186 20.47 8.06 -19.18
C PRO A 186 21.80 7.74 -19.89
N HIS A 187 22.43 6.66 -19.48
CA HIS A 187 23.68 6.17 -20.09
C HIS A 187 23.39 5.14 -21.17
N LEU A 188 24.10 5.23 -22.30
CA LEU A 188 24.06 4.17 -23.32
C LEU A 188 24.73 2.91 -22.76
N VAL A 189 23.99 1.81 -22.76
CA VAL A 189 24.46 0.48 -22.34
C VAL A 189 24.37 -0.45 -23.54
N VAL A 190 25.48 -1.15 -23.82
CA VAL A 190 25.57 -2.17 -24.87
C VAL A 190 25.99 -3.48 -24.23
N GLU A 191 25.08 -4.43 -24.15
CA GLU A 191 25.29 -5.73 -23.49
C GLU A 191 24.53 -6.84 -24.22
N GLU A 192 24.92 -8.10 -23.99
CA GLU A 192 24.10 -9.25 -24.29
C GLU A 192 23.41 -9.71 -23.00
N ASN A 193 22.07 -9.63 -22.97
CA ASN A 193 21.27 -9.96 -21.81
C ASN A 193 20.15 -10.97 -22.17
N TRP A 194 19.57 -11.58 -21.14
CA TRP A 194 18.33 -12.30 -21.25
C TRP A 194 17.17 -11.32 -21.35
N PHE A 195 16.23 -11.60 -22.25
CA PHE A 195 15.02 -10.82 -22.49
C PHE A 195 13.79 -11.66 -22.21
N PHE A 196 12.73 -11.02 -21.73
CA PHE A 196 11.41 -11.61 -21.56
C PHE A 196 10.48 -11.13 -22.68
N ARG A 197 9.72 -12.07 -23.26
CA ARG A 197 8.78 -11.82 -24.37
C ARG A 197 7.48 -11.17 -23.89
N LEU A 198 7.56 -9.95 -23.36
CA LEU A 198 6.40 -9.19 -22.88
C LEU A 198 5.38 -8.94 -23.97
N SER A 199 5.82 -8.72 -25.20
CA SER A 199 4.98 -8.46 -26.37
C SER A 199 3.92 -9.55 -26.61
N ARG A 200 4.21 -10.80 -26.29
CA ARG A 200 3.27 -11.94 -26.42
C ARG A 200 2.03 -11.82 -25.53
N TYR A 201 2.06 -11.00 -24.52
CA TYR A 201 1.03 -10.91 -23.48
C TYR A 201 0.09 -9.70 -23.65
N ALA A 202 0.30 -8.83 -24.64
CA ALA A 202 -0.40 -7.56 -24.79
C ALA A 202 -1.93 -7.72 -24.79
N GLU A 203 -2.47 -8.57 -25.65
CA GLU A 203 -3.93 -8.79 -25.77
C GLU A 203 -4.52 -9.36 -24.47
N ARG A 204 -3.81 -10.34 -23.86
CA ARG A 204 -4.27 -10.99 -22.64
C ARG A 204 -4.27 -10.03 -21.45
N LEU A 205 -3.24 -9.19 -21.32
CA LEU A 205 -3.15 -8.15 -20.30
C LEU A 205 -4.25 -7.09 -20.49
N HIS A 206 -4.45 -6.63 -21.73
CA HIS A 206 -5.53 -5.70 -22.04
C HIS A 206 -6.90 -6.24 -21.63
N ALA A 207 -7.20 -7.49 -21.99
CA ALA A 207 -8.46 -8.15 -21.62
C ALA A 207 -8.61 -8.29 -20.10
N LEU A 208 -7.54 -8.62 -19.36
CA LEU A 208 -7.57 -8.73 -17.88
C LEU A 208 -7.91 -7.41 -17.21
N VAL A 209 -7.29 -6.31 -17.63
CA VAL A 209 -7.53 -4.98 -17.05
C VAL A 209 -8.91 -4.44 -17.46
N THR A 210 -9.30 -4.61 -18.73
CA THR A 210 -10.59 -4.13 -19.24
C THR A 210 -11.77 -4.86 -18.58
N SER A 211 -11.66 -6.17 -18.39
CA SER A 211 -12.71 -6.97 -17.74
C SER A 211 -12.77 -6.79 -16.22
N GLY A 212 -11.80 -6.12 -15.62
CA GLY A 212 -11.67 -5.99 -14.16
C GLY A 212 -11.20 -7.26 -13.44
N ARG A 213 -10.79 -8.31 -14.16
CA ARG A 213 -10.16 -9.50 -13.56
C ARG A 213 -8.82 -9.16 -12.88
N LEU A 214 -8.11 -8.15 -13.40
CA LEU A 214 -7.07 -7.42 -12.71
C LEU A 214 -7.57 -5.99 -12.52
N ARG A 215 -8.04 -5.68 -11.32
CA ARG A 215 -8.54 -4.35 -10.97
C ARG A 215 -7.37 -3.41 -10.70
N VAL A 216 -7.30 -2.30 -11.42
CA VAL A 216 -6.32 -1.23 -11.20
C VAL A 216 -7.05 0.02 -10.72
N GLU A 217 -6.70 0.49 -9.54
CA GLU A 217 -7.30 1.65 -8.90
C GLU A 217 -6.26 2.73 -8.59
N PRO A 218 -6.59 4.00 -8.74
CA PRO A 218 -7.86 4.57 -9.24
C PRO A 218 -7.98 4.48 -10.77
N GLU A 219 -9.16 4.80 -11.30
CA GLU A 219 -9.48 4.71 -12.73
C GLU A 219 -8.45 5.43 -13.63
N ALA A 220 -7.94 6.58 -13.21
CA ALA A 220 -6.89 7.29 -13.95
C ALA A 220 -5.65 6.41 -14.18
N ARG A 221 -5.28 5.57 -13.20
CA ARG A 221 -4.14 4.65 -13.33
C ARG A 221 -4.48 3.44 -14.18
N ARG A 222 -5.72 2.95 -14.12
CA ARG A 222 -6.21 1.92 -15.05
C ARG A 222 -6.09 2.41 -16.50
N ASN A 223 -6.52 3.63 -16.78
CA ASN A 223 -6.47 4.21 -18.11
C ASN A 223 -5.02 4.41 -18.60
N GLU A 224 -4.09 4.80 -17.70
CA GLU A 224 -2.65 4.88 -17.99
C GLU A 224 -2.09 3.50 -18.37
N VAL A 225 -2.44 2.44 -17.63
CA VAL A 225 -2.02 1.06 -17.92
C VAL A 225 -2.57 0.59 -19.25
N LEU A 226 -3.84 0.83 -19.54
CA LEU A 226 -4.46 0.46 -20.83
C LEU A 226 -3.81 1.21 -21.99
N ALA A 227 -3.53 2.50 -21.83
CA ALA A 227 -2.83 3.29 -22.86
C ALA A 227 -1.41 2.77 -23.10
N PHE A 228 -0.69 2.40 -22.04
CA PHE A 228 0.64 1.81 -22.15
C PHE A 228 0.61 0.46 -22.89
N ILE A 229 -0.36 -0.41 -22.60
CA ILE A 229 -0.51 -1.68 -23.32
C ILE A 229 -0.84 -1.43 -24.79
N ALA A 230 -1.76 -0.49 -25.07
CA ALA A 230 -2.19 -0.16 -26.42
C ALA A 230 -1.09 0.50 -27.28
N SER A 231 -0.11 1.17 -26.67
CA SER A 231 1.05 1.74 -27.40
C SER A 231 2.01 0.69 -27.97
N GLY A 232 1.79 -0.59 -27.65
CA GLY A 232 2.61 -1.72 -28.10
C GLY A 232 3.68 -2.10 -27.07
N LEU A 233 3.47 -3.24 -26.41
CA LEU A 233 4.44 -3.77 -25.45
C LEU A 233 5.69 -4.27 -26.16
N ARG A 234 6.85 -3.93 -25.62
CA ARG A 234 8.17 -4.38 -26.11
C ARG A 234 8.79 -5.35 -25.11
N ASP A 235 9.51 -6.35 -25.64
CA ASP A 235 10.31 -7.26 -24.81
C ASP A 235 11.37 -6.46 -24.03
N PHE A 236 11.65 -6.86 -22.81
CA PHE A 236 12.56 -6.13 -21.93
C PHE A 236 13.64 -7.03 -21.34
N PRO A 237 14.83 -6.47 -21.02
CA PRO A 237 15.92 -7.24 -20.45
C PRO A 237 15.61 -7.65 -19.01
N VAL A 238 15.82 -8.93 -18.69
CA VAL A 238 15.61 -9.53 -17.36
C VAL A 238 16.89 -10.01 -16.69
N SER A 239 18.04 -9.73 -17.31
CA SER A 239 19.36 -9.94 -16.70
C SER A 239 20.30 -8.78 -17.00
N ARG A 240 21.47 -8.82 -16.35
CA ARG A 240 22.59 -7.92 -16.55
C ARG A 240 23.89 -8.68 -16.44
N SER A 241 24.95 -8.17 -17.07
CA SER A 241 26.28 -8.73 -16.85
C SER A 241 26.66 -8.67 -15.36
N ARG A 242 27.30 -9.71 -14.87
CA ARG A 242 27.83 -9.77 -13.50
C ARG A 242 28.78 -8.62 -13.20
N GLU A 243 29.55 -8.20 -14.19
CA GLU A 243 30.46 -7.07 -14.08
C GLU A 243 29.70 -5.77 -13.78
N ARG A 244 28.65 -5.47 -14.55
CA ARG A 244 27.82 -4.27 -14.35
C ARG A 244 27.07 -4.30 -13.03
N ALA A 245 26.60 -5.46 -12.60
CA ALA A 245 25.99 -5.65 -11.29
C ALA A 245 27.00 -5.64 -10.13
N ARG A 246 28.31 -5.45 -10.40
CA ARG A 246 29.38 -5.52 -9.39
C ARG A 246 29.37 -6.84 -8.60
N GLY A 247 28.89 -7.92 -9.20
CA GLY A 247 28.75 -9.22 -8.57
C GLY A 247 27.61 -9.32 -7.53
N TRP A 248 26.77 -8.28 -7.38
CA TRP A 248 25.69 -8.20 -6.39
C TRP A 248 24.34 -8.54 -7.04
N GLY A 249 23.54 -9.41 -6.40
CA GLY A 249 22.23 -9.86 -6.85
C GLY A 249 22.12 -11.37 -7.01
N VAL A 250 20.97 -11.86 -7.46
CA VAL A 250 20.71 -13.29 -7.70
C VAL A 250 21.34 -13.72 -9.02
N PRO A 251 22.24 -14.71 -9.05
CA PRO A 251 22.78 -15.24 -10.31
C PRO A 251 21.67 -15.82 -11.20
N VAL A 252 21.77 -15.61 -12.51
CA VAL A 252 20.89 -16.28 -13.47
C VAL A 252 21.12 -17.80 -13.42
N PRO A 253 20.07 -18.62 -13.33
CA PRO A 253 20.21 -20.08 -13.40
C PRO A 253 20.95 -20.51 -14.68
N ASP A 254 21.96 -21.35 -14.52
CA ASP A 254 22.76 -21.95 -15.60
C ASP A 254 23.58 -20.93 -16.43
N ASP A 255 23.63 -19.63 -16.01
CA ASP A 255 24.41 -18.58 -16.65
C ASP A 255 25.13 -17.70 -15.60
N PRO A 256 26.26 -18.15 -15.02
CA PRO A 256 26.94 -17.47 -13.93
C PRO A 256 27.57 -16.12 -14.32
N GLY A 257 27.64 -15.81 -15.63
CA GLY A 257 28.09 -14.52 -16.15
C GLY A 257 27.01 -13.42 -16.06
N GLN A 258 25.79 -13.80 -15.72
CA GLN A 258 24.64 -12.91 -15.65
C GLN A 258 24.04 -12.89 -14.24
N VAL A 259 23.41 -11.76 -13.88
CA VAL A 259 22.65 -11.54 -12.65
C VAL A 259 21.20 -11.20 -13.05
N VAL A 260 20.26 -11.74 -12.34
CA VAL A 260 18.82 -11.47 -12.53
C VAL A 260 18.57 -9.97 -12.35
N TYR A 261 17.78 -9.41 -13.25
CA TYR A 261 17.38 -8.01 -13.20
C TYR A 261 16.56 -7.71 -11.93
N VAL A 262 16.89 -6.60 -11.27
CA VAL A 262 16.29 -6.24 -9.98
C VAL A 262 14.77 -6.25 -9.95
N TRP A 263 14.09 -5.81 -11.01
CA TRP A 263 12.63 -5.82 -11.06
C TRP A 263 12.04 -7.24 -11.18
N TRP A 264 12.73 -8.18 -11.83
CA TRP A 264 12.33 -9.58 -11.80
C TRP A 264 12.46 -10.17 -10.40
N ASP A 265 13.58 -9.91 -9.77
CA ASP A 265 13.90 -10.30 -8.41
C ASP A 265 12.90 -9.68 -7.41
N ALA A 266 12.75 -8.35 -7.45
CA ALA A 266 11.86 -7.62 -6.58
C ALA A 266 10.39 -8.06 -6.71
N LEU A 267 9.85 -8.22 -7.93
CA LEU A 267 8.47 -8.68 -8.13
C LEU A 267 8.26 -10.11 -7.64
N GLY A 268 9.28 -10.96 -7.72
CA GLY A 268 9.26 -12.31 -7.18
C GLY A 268 8.99 -12.39 -5.68
N ASN A 269 9.27 -11.32 -4.90
CA ASN A 269 9.10 -11.31 -3.45
C ASN A 269 7.67 -11.70 -3.02
N TYR A 270 6.66 -11.32 -3.79
CA TYR A 270 5.25 -11.55 -3.46
C TYR A 270 4.87 -13.02 -3.35
N ILE A 271 5.57 -13.90 -4.04
CA ILE A 271 5.35 -15.35 -3.96
C ILE A 271 6.46 -16.05 -3.18
N THR A 272 7.70 -15.55 -3.23
CA THR A 272 8.82 -16.18 -2.51
C THR A 272 8.65 -16.10 -1.00
N ALA A 273 8.08 -15.01 -0.49
CA ALA A 273 7.70 -14.87 0.93
C ALA A 273 6.68 -15.91 1.40
N LEU A 274 6.03 -16.59 0.48
CA LEU A 274 5.04 -17.63 0.75
C LEU A 274 5.58 -19.06 0.55
N ASP A 275 6.90 -19.24 0.48
CA ASP A 275 7.55 -20.53 0.21
C ASP A 275 7.21 -21.13 -1.17
N TYR A 276 7.13 -20.25 -2.20
CA TYR A 276 6.85 -20.66 -3.58
C TYR A 276 7.86 -21.71 -4.08
N ALA A 277 9.13 -21.61 -3.68
CA ALA A 277 10.16 -22.55 -4.11
C ALA A 277 9.82 -24.03 -3.86
N THR A 278 9.06 -24.31 -2.80
CA THR A 278 8.73 -25.66 -2.31
C THR A 278 7.25 -26.00 -2.37
N ASP A 279 6.44 -25.20 -3.06
CA ASP A 279 4.96 -25.29 -2.98
C ASP A 279 4.46 -25.30 -1.53
N GLY A 280 5.04 -24.43 -0.69
CA GLY A 280 4.76 -24.39 0.73
C GLY A 280 3.29 -24.16 1.07
N ALA A 281 2.91 -24.52 2.29
CA ALA A 281 1.53 -24.35 2.75
C ALA A 281 1.06 -22.89 2.70
N ALA A 282 1.98 -21.93 2.92
CA ALA A 282 1.69 -20.50 2.82
C ALA A 282 1.35 -20.11 1.37
N TYR A 283 2.11 -20.59 0.39
CA TYR A 283 1.87 -20.32 -1.03
C TYR A 283 0.49 -20.87 -1.46
N ARG A 284 0.18 -22.13 -1.13
CA ARG A 284 -1.12 -22.73 -1.42
C ARG A 284 -2.27 -21.98 -0.73
N THR A 285 -2.06 -21.50 0.49
CA THR A 285 -3.11 -20.83 1.27
C THR A 285 -3.39 -19.41 0.77
N TRP A 286 -2.33 -18.63 0.53
CA TRP A 286 -2.45 -17.18 0.34
C TRP A 286 -2.36 -16.76 -1.12
N TRP A 287 -1.59 -17.49 -1.96
CA TRP A 287 -1.49 -17.17 -3.38
C TRP A 287 -2.48 -17.96 -4.23
N GLU A 288 -2.45 -19.29 -4.17
CA GLU A 288 -3.38 -20.10 -4.94
C GLU A 288 -4.81 -20.03 -4.40
N GLY A 289 -4.97 -20.21 -3.11
CA GLY A 289 -6.27 -20.22 -2.42
C GLY A 289 -6.70 -18.87 -1.84
N GLY A 290 -6.00 -17.78 -2.12
CA GLY A 290 -6.38 -16.44 -1.67
C GLY A 290 -7.56 -15.90 -2.48
N ASP A 291 -8.57 -15.36 -1.79
CA ASP A 291 -9.72 -14.72 -2.45
C ASP A 291 -9.33 -13.36 -3.04
N ARG A 292 -8.45 -12.64 -2.36
CA ARG A 292 -7.87 -11.38 -2.86
C ARG A 292 -6.37 -11.36 -2.70
N ARG A 293 -5.67 -10.95 -3.75
CA ARG A 293 -4.22 -10.72 -3.82
C ARG A 293 -4.01 -9.29 -4.27
N VAL A 294 -3.69 -8.42 -3.31
CA VAL A 294 -3.70 -6.96 -3.49
C VAL A 294 -2.28 -6.42 -3.40
N HIS A 295 -1.82 -5.76 -4.43
CA HIS A 295 -0.58 -5.00 -4.43
C HIS A 295 -0.87 -3.51 -4.22
N HIS A 296 -0.39 -2.94 -3.11
CA HIS A 296 -0.47 -1.51 -2.83
C HIS A 296 0.86 -0.85 -3.22
N VAL A 297 0.82 0.10 -4.16
CA VAL A 297 2.03 0.56 -4.86
C VAL A 297 2.00 2.07 -5.17
N GLY A 298 3.16 2.69 -5.23
CA GLY A 298 3.31 4.06 -5.72
C GLY A 298 3.13 4.16 -7.24
N LYS A 299 2.67 5.31 -7.74
CA LYS A 299 2.38 5.55 -9.17
C LYS A 299 3.57 5.28 -10.11
N GLY A 300 4.80 5.49 -9.67
CA GLY A 300 6.01 5.30 -10.50
C GLY A 300 6.33 3.85 -10.83
N VAL A 301 5.65 2.90 -10.19
CA VAL A 301 5.90 1.46 -10.40
C VAL A 301 4.66 0.70 -10.88
N VAL A 302 3.61 1.43 -11.29
CA VAL A 302 2.35 0.83 -11.74
C VAL A 302 2.53 -0.11 -12.93
N ARG A 303 3.39 0.24 -13.90
CA ARG A 303 3.67 -0.61 -15.08
C ARG A 303 4.28 -1.95 -14.68
N PHE A 304 5.14 -1.98 -13.68
CA PHE A 304 5.73 -3.23 -13.19
C PHE A 304 4.69 -4.14 -12.55
N HIS A 305 3.75 -3.59 -11.78
CA HIS A 305 2.76 -4.38 -11.04
C HIS A 305 1.52 -4.74 -11.84
N ALA A 306 1.12 -3.90 -12.80
CA ALA A 306 -0.08 -4.12 -13.62
C ALA A 306 0.20 -4.70 -15.00
N VAL A 307 1.48 -4.72 -15.46
CA VAL A 307 1.85 -5.24 -16.79
C VAL A 307 2.93 -6.31 -16.69
N HIS A 308 4.14 -5.96 -16.21
CA HIS A 308 5.28 -6.89 -16.19
C HIS A 308 5.03 -8.10 -15.28
N TRP A 309 4.60 -7.85 -14.04
CA TRP A 309 4.35 -8.91 -13.07
C TRP A 309 3.25 -9.89 -13.50
N PRO A 310 2.06 -9.43 -13.93
CA PRO A 310 1.05 -10.32 -14.48
C PRO A 310 1.54 -11.12 -15.70
N ALA A 311 2.34 -10.53 -16.61
CA ALA A 311 2.91 -11.25 -17.74
C ALA A 311 3.87 -12.37 -17.30
N ILE A 312 4.75 -12.10 -16.33
CA ILE A 312 5.66 -13.09 -15.76
C ILE A 312 4.87 -14.25 -15.12
N LEU A 313 3.83 -13.93 -14.35
CA LEU A 313 2.96 -14.95 -13.74
C LEU A 313 2.21 -15.78 -14.79
N LEU A 314 1.71 -15.14 -15.85
CA LEU A 314 1.07 -15.83 -16.98
C LEU A 314 2.03 -16.79 -17.67
N SER A 315 3.28 -16.35 -17.88
CA SER A 315 4.34 -17.18 -18.44
C SER A 315 4.66 -18.39 -17.56
N ALA A 316 4.71 -18.18 -16.26
CA ALA A 316 4.98 -19.25 -15.30
C ALA A 316 3.75 -20.16 -15.01
N GLY A 317 2.58 -19.86 -15.58
CA GLY A 317 1.34 -20.59 -15.31
C GLY A 317 0.78 -20.40 -13.90
N LEU A 318 1.05 -19.25 -13.27
CA LEU A 318 0.70 -18.97 -11.88
C LEU A 318 -0.55 -18.07 -11.77
N PRO A 319 -1.29 -18.13 -10.64
CA PRO A 319 -2.40 -17.23 -10.38
C PRO A 319 -1.95 -15.77 -10.39
N LEU A 320 -2.85 -14.87 -10.81
CA LEU A 320 -2.60 -13.43 -10.91
C LEU A 320 -3.00 -12.69 -9.64
N PRO A 321 -2.45 -11.49 -9.39
CA PRO A 321 -3.04 -10.56 -8.45
C PRO A 321 -4.47 -10.22 -8.87
N THR A 322 -5.32 -9.89 -7.90
CA THR A 322 -6.70 -9.44 -8.15
C THR A 322 -6.78 -7.94 -8.28
N ASP A 323 -5.93 -7.22 -7.53
CA ASP A 323 -5.99 -5.77 -7.42
C ASP A 323 -4.58 -5.15 -7.40
N VAL A 324 -4.43 -4.03 -8.07
CA VAL A 324 -3.28 -3.12 -7.96
C VAL A 324 -3.80 -1.75 -7.54
N LEU A 325 -3.44 -1.33 -6.32
CA LEU A 325 -3.83 -0.07 -5.73
C LEU A 325 -2.70 0.92 -5.86
N VAL A 326 -2.97 2.06 -6.47
CA VAL A 326 -1.93 3.02 -6.83
C VAL A 326 -2.14 4.35 -6.11
N HIS A 327 -1.21 4.70 -5.23
CA HIS A 327 -1.20 6.01 -4.57
C HIS A 327 -0.31 7.03 -5.28
N GLY A 328 -0.60 8.33 -5.08
CA GLY A 328 0.23 9.45 -5.53
C GLY A 328 1.51 9.61 -4.70
N TYR A 329 2.30 10.61 -5.03
CA TYR A 329 3.50 10.95 -4.28
C TYR A 329 3.23 12.01 -3.20
N LEU A 330 4.03 11.95 -2.15
CA LEU A 330 4.21 13.09 -1.27
C LEU A 330 5.29 14.00 -1.86
N THR A 331 5.01 15.30 -1.88
CA THR A 331 5.94 16.34 -2.33
C THR A 331 6.31 17.25 -1.16
N ALA A 332 7.43 17.93 -1.28
CA ALA A 332 7.82 19.05 -0.45
C ALA A 332 8.25 20.18 -1.40
N ASP A 333 7.66 21.36 -1.26
CA ASP A 333 7.85 22.48 -2.17
C ASP A 333 7.61 22.11 -3.65
N GLY A 334 6.57 21.31 -3.91
CA GLY A 334 6.21 20.83 -5.25
C GLY A 334 7.16 19.78 -5.85
N ARG A 335 8.17 19.33 -5.10
CA ARG A 335 9.11 18.29 -5.53
C ARG A 335 8.85 17.00 -4.77
N LYS A 336 8.92 15.85 -5.47
CA LYS A 336 8.79 14.53 -4.84
C LYS A 336 9.73 14.43 -3.64
N ILE A 337 9.21 14.08 -2.47
CA ILE A 337 10.03 13.72 -1.33
C ILE A 337 10.88 12.51 -1.74
N SER A 338 12.17 12.74 -1.87
CA SER A 338 13.11 11.73 -2.30
C SER A 338 14.32 11.71 -1.36
N LYS A 339 15.00 10.58 -1.36
CA LYS A 339 16.17 10.30 -0.53
C LYS A 339 17.33 11.28 -0.72
N SER A 340 17.39 11.96 -1.87
CA SER A 340 18.47 12.90 -2.25
C SER A 340 18.17 14.38 -1.98
N ALA A 341 16.93 14.74 -1.66
CA ALA A 341 16.56 16.11 -1.32
C ALA A 341 16.81 16.38 0.17
N GLY A 342 18.06 16.48 0.57
CA GLY A 342 18.56 16.67 1.93
C GLY A 342 17.75 17.65 2.79
N GLY A 343 16.75 17.15 3.49
CA GLY A 343 15.95 17.89 4.45
C GLY A 343 15.35 16.93 5.47
N GLY A 344 15.68 17.07 6.74
CA GLY A 344 15.20 16.25 7.86
C GLY A 344 13.68 16.25 8.05
N ALA A 345 12.93 16.99 7.26
CA ALA A 345 11.47 17.09 7.29
C ALA A 345 10.73 15.84 6.80
N ALA A 346 11.42 14.77 6.41
CA ALA A 346 10.82 13.59 5.80
C ALA A 346 11.07 12.26 6.55
N ASP A 347 11.76 12.27 7.70
CA ASP A 347 11.96 11.05 8.50
C ASP A 347 10.69 10.76 9.33
N PRO A 348 9.99 9.63 9.06
CA PRO A 348 8.76 9.30 9.76
C PRO A 348 8.96 9.04 11.27
N VAL A 349 10.13 8.58 11.70
CA VAL A 349 10.43 8.32 13.11
C VAL A 349 10.58 9.64 13.88
N GLU A 350 11.27 10.64 13.29
CA GLU A 350 11.37 11.98 13.87
C GLU A 350 10.02 12.66 13.97
N LEU A 351 9.18 12.54 12.92
CA LEU A 351 7.83 13.10 12.94
C LEU A 351 6.96 12.45 14.02
N VAL A 352 7.03 11.12 14.17
CA VAL A 352 6.32 10.44 15.26
C VAL A 352 6.85 10.86 16.63
N GLY A 353 8.16 11.04 16.79
CA GLY A 353 8.76 11.53 18.03
C GLY A 353 8.26 12.92 18.45
N ARG A 354 8.00 13.80 17.47
CA ARG A 354 7.55 15.19 17.74
C ARG A 354 6.02 15.33 17.84
N TYR A 355 5.28 14.62 17.01
CA TYR A 355 3.83 14.80 16.86
C TYR A 355 2.99 13.61 17.34
N GLY A 356 3.61 12.47 17.59
CA GLY A 356 2.95 11.23 17.94
C GLY A 356 2.44 10.43 16.73
N THR A 357 2.25 9.13 16.94
CA THR A 357 1.81 8.16 15.92
C THR A 357 0.47 8.55 15.30
N ASP A 358 -0.51 8.93 16.12
CA ASP A 358 -1.86 9.28 15.65
C ASP A 358 -1.84 10.48 14.69
N ALA A 359 -1.01 11.50 14.96
CA ALA A 359 -0.91 12.68 14.10
C ALA A 359 -0.36 12.34 12.72
N VAL A 360 0.73 11.56 12.68
CA VAL A 360 1.38 11.15 11.42
C VAL A 360 0.45 10.24 10.63
N ARG A 361 -0.13 9.20 11.24
CA ARG A 361 -1.07 8.29 10.58
C ARG A 361 -2.28 9.06 10.05
N TRP A 362 -2.89 9.94 10.87
CA TRP A 362 -4.08 10.69 10.48
C TRP A 362 -3.84 11.57 9.27
N TRP A 363 -2.71 12.30 9.25
CA TRP A 363 -2.36 13.14 8.12
C TRP A 363 -2.21 12.33 6.82
N LEU A 364 -1.46 11.20 6.87
CA LEU A 364 -1.24 10.32 5.73
C LEU A 364 -2.54 9.73 5.18
N LEU A 365 -3.54 9.51 6.02
CA LEU A 365 -4.83 8.93 5.63
C LEU A 365 -5.86 9.98 5.20
N ARG A 366 -5.81 11.18 5.78
CA ARG A 366 -6.82 12.20 5.63
C ARG A 366 -6.48 13.25 4.58
N GLU A 367 -5.20 13.64 4.46
CA GLU A 367 -4.77 14.68 3.52
C GLU A 367 -4.42 14.14 2.14
N VAL A 368 -3.94 12.89 2.05
CA VAL A 368 -3.56 12.31 0.76
C VAL A 368 -4.80 12.02 -0.08
N PRO A 369 -4.94 12.65 -1.25
CA PRO A 369 -6.07 12.41 -2.13
C PRO A 369 -5.98 11.03 -2.79
N ARG A 370 -7.12 10.49 -3.24
CA ARG A 370 -7.16 9.24 -4.01
C ARG A 370 -6.38 9.33 -5.33
N THR A 371 -6.33 10.52 -5.93
CA THR A 371 -5.59 10.81 -7.16
C THR A 371 -4.76 12.07 -6.99
N GLY A 372 -3.59 12.11 -7.65
CA GLY A 372 -2.69 13.24 -7.59
C GLY A 372 -1.67 13.16 -6.45
N ASP A 373 -0.81 14.14 -6.41
CA ASP A 373 0.23 14.30 -5.39
C ASP A 373 -0.24 15.30 -4.33
N VAL A 374 0.40 15.27 -3.16
CA VAL A 374 0.09 16.21 -2.08
C VAL A 374 1.36 16.72 -1.42
N ASP A 375 1.39 18.01 -1.16
CA ASP A 375 2.51 18.67 -0.48
C ASP A 375 2.40 18.46 1.02
N PHE A 376 3.47 17.95 1.60
CA PHE A 376 3.60 17.77 3.04
C PHE A 376 4.27 18.99 3.67
N THR A 377 3.65 19.52 4.72
CA THR A 377 4.32 20.41 5.66
C THR A 377 3.92 20.07 7.09
N GLU A 378 4.78 20.36 8.05
CA GLU A 378 4.52 20.10 9.46
C GLU A 378 3.36 20.94 10.00
N GLU A 379 3.21 22.18 9.50
CA GLU A 379 2.08 23.04 9.85
C GLU A 379 0.75 22.43 9.41
N ARG A 380 0.69 21.84 8.21
CA ARG A 380 -0.52 21.14 7.72
C ARG A 380 -0.81 19.90 8.56
N LEU A 381 0.22 19.17 8.98
CA LEU A 381 0.06 18.03 9.87
C LEU A 381 -0.54 18.47 11.21
N ALA A 382 0.06 19.46 11.87
CA ALA A 382 -0.41 19.97 13.15
C ALA A 382 -1.83 20.54 13.06
N ALA A 383 -2.11 21.36 12.04
CA ALA A 383 -3.42 21.95 11.83
C ALA A 383 -4.51 20.87 11.59
N ARG A 384 -4.21 19.85 10.80
CA ARG A 384 -5.16 18.74 10.53
C ARG A 384 -5.43 17.92 11.79
N TYR A 385 -4.40 17.57 12.52
CA TYR A 385 -4.52 16.88 13.80
C TYR A 385 -5.36 17.68 14.79
N ASP A 386 -5.05 18.96 14.97
CA ASP A 386 -5.78 19.80 15.92
C ASP A 386 -7.25 19.97 15.54
N THR A 387 -7.54 20.12 14.24
CA THR A 387 -8.92 20.26 13.76
C THR A 387 -9.73 18.97 13.97
N ASP A 388 -9.24 17.86 13.47
CA ASP A 388 -10.02 16.63 13.38
C ASP A 388 -9.95 15.81 14.70
N LEU A 389 -8.76 15.70 15.31
CA LEU A 389 -8.54 14.85 16.46
C LEU A 389 -8.65 15.61 17.79
N ALA A 390 -7.93 16.71 17.99
CA ALA A 390 -7.97 17.42 19.27
C ALA A 390 -9.32 18.13 19.49
N ASN A 391 -9.73 18.98 18.54
CA ASN A 391 -10.97 19.75 18.61
C ASN A 391 -12.21 18.97 18.17
N GLY A 392 -12.07 17.96 17.32
CA GLY A 392 -13.13 17.07 16.87
C GLY A 392 -13.36 15.91 17.84
N VAL A 393 -12.72 14.78 17.57
CA VAL A 393 -12.92 13.50 18.30
C VAL A 393 -12.61 13.66 19.80
N GLY A 394 -11.45 14.23 20.14
CA GLY A 394 -11.00 14.37 21.52
C GLY A 394 -11.89 15.25 22.38
N ASN A 395 -12.31 16.40 21.82
CA ASN A 395 -13.22 17.32 22.49
C ASN A 395 -14.59 16.65 22.73
N LEU A 396 -15.15 15.99 21.71
CA LEU A 396 -16.45 15.30 21.85
C LEU A 396 -16.39 14.24 22.99
N VAL A 397 -15.38 13.36 22.95
CA VAL A 397 -15.23 12.31 23.98
C VAL A 397 -15.02 12.92 25.36
N SER A 398 -14.13 13.92 25.50
CA SER A 398 -13.84 14.55 26.78
C SER A 398 -15.06 15.27 27.37
N ARG A 399 -15.82 16.00 26.55
CA ARG A 399 -17.08 16.67 26.97
C ARG A 399 -18.15 15.65 27.37
N THR A 400 -18.31 14.59 26.59
CA THR A 400 -19.29 13.52 26.91
C THR A 400 -18.96 12.89 28.25
N VAL A 401 -17.71 12.45 28.46
CA VAL A 401 -17.27 11.83 29.73
C VAL A 401 -17.46 12.81 30.91
N ALA A 402 -17.07 14.08 30.72
CA ALA A 402 -17.24 15.10 31.76
C ALA A 402 -18.72 15.34 32.12
N MET A 403 -19.65 15.35 31.13
CA MET A 403 -21.08 15.48 31.38
C MET A 403 -21.66 14.25 32.14
N VAL A 404 -21.24 13.03 31.75
CA VAL A 404 -21.67 11.80 32.45
C VAL A 404 -21.19 11.83 33.90
N HIS A 405 -19.92 12.19 34.16
CA HIS A 405 -19.42 12.33 35.54
C HIS A 405 -20.16 13.42 36.31
N ARG A 406 -20.39 14.58 35.71
CA ARG A 406 -21.02 15.71 36.38
C ARG A 406 -22.49 15.47 36.71
N TYR A 407 -23.25 14.79 35.87
CA TYR A 407 -24.69 14.68 36.00
C TYR A 407 -25.16 13.30 36.47
N ARG A 408 -24.31 12.28 36.39
CA ARG A 408 -24.63 10.87 36.71
C ARG A 408 -23.48 10.14 37.42
N ASP A 409 -22.57 10.88 38.06
CA ASP A 409 -21.45 10.31 38.83
C ASP A 409 -20.63 9.26 38.08
N GLY A 410 -20.48 9.44 36.77
CA GLY A 410 -19.78 8.53 35.87
C GLY A 410 -20.61 7.34 35.36
N ALA A 411 -21.80 7.10 35.90
CA ALA A 411 -22.70 6.02 35.47
C ALA A 411 -23.36 6.35 34.13
N VAL A 412 -23.27 5.42 33.16
CA VAL A 412 -23.91 5.56 31.84
C VAL A 412 -25.41 5.27 31.97
N PRO A 413 -26.29 6.24 31.66
CA PRO A 413 -27.73 6.01 31.71
C PRO A 413 -28.18 4.88 30.78
N GLN A 414 -29.06 4.03 31.26
CA GLN A 414 -29.69 2.95 30.49
C GLN A 414 -31.00 3.47 29.86
N ALA A 415 -30.88 4.44 28.94
CA ALA A 415 -32.02 5.01 28.23
C ALA A 415 -32.07 4.48 26.78
N PRO A 416 -33.25 4.38 26.16
CA PRO A 416 -33.38 4.04 24.75
C PRO A 416 -32.72 5.11 23.89
N LEU A 417 -32.14 4.67 22.75
CA LEU A 417 -31.61 5.59 21.78
C LEU A 417 -32.73 6.10 20.89
N PRO A 418 -33.03 7.43 20.85
CA PRO A 418 -34.03 7.99 20.01
C PRO A 418 -33.66 7.94 18.54
N ASP A 419 -34.64 8.04 17.65
CA ASP A 419 -34.40 8.25 16.23
C ASP A 419 -33.89 9.69 16.00
N CYS A 420 -32.59 9.82 15.80
CA CYS A 420 -31.93 11.10 15.55
C CYS A 420 -30.71 10.93 14.64
N ALA A 421 -30.28 12.03 14.01
CA ALA A 421 -29.17 12.02 13.05
C ALA A 421 -27.86 11.46 13.62
N ALA A 422 -27.57 11.70 14.89
CA ALA A 422 -26.36 11.16 15.55
C ALA A 422 -26.38 9.63 15.69
N VAL A 423 -27.55 9.05 16.02
CA VAL A 423 -27.74 7.59 16.11
C VAL A 423 -27.72 6.97 14.71
N ALA A 424 -28.37 7.60 13.73
CA ALA A 424 -28.35 7.16 12.33
C ALA A 424 -26.91 7.13 11.78
N ALA A 425 -26.13 8.20 12.00
CA ALA A 425 -24.73 8.24 11.60
C ALA A 425 -23.88 7.10 12.21
N CYS A 426 -24.16 6.74 13.48
CA CYS A 426 -23.50 5.59 14.13
C CYS A 426 -23.89 4.25 13.48
N GLY A 427 -25.13 4.11 13.00
CA GLY A 427 -25.60 2.90 12.31
C GLY A 427 -25.00 2.73 10.92
N GLU A 428 -24.77 3.84 10.21
CA GLU A 428 -24.30 3.86 8.82
C GLU A 428 -22.77 3.79 8.66
N VAL A 429 -22.03 4.30 9.65
CA VAL A 429 -20.57 4.55 9.49
C VAL A 429 -19.79 3.30 9.12
N ALA A 430 -20.11 2.13 9.69
CA ALA A 430 -19.39 0.90 9.40
C ALA A 430 -19.52 0.48 7.92
N VAL A 431 -20.70 0.60 7.34
CA VAL A 431 -20.96 0.33 5.92
C VAL A 431 -20.22 1.35 5.05
N GLN A 432 -20.33 2.63 5.37
CA GLN A 432 -19.68 3.71 4.60
C GLN A 432 -18.15 3.60 4.63
N VAL A 433 -17.55 3.20 5.76
CA VAL A 433 -16.11 2.93 5.87
C VAL A 433 -15.73 1.73 5.01
N SER A 434 -16.51 0.63 5.07
CA SER A 434 -16.24 -0.56 4.26
C SER A 434 -16.30 -0.26 2.76
N GLU A 435 -17.35 0.41 2.29
CA GLU A 435 -17.50 0.81 0.88
C GLU A 435 -16.37 1.74 0.41
N ALA A 436 -15.95 2.67 1.27
CA ALA A 436 -14.85 3.58 0.96
C ALA A 436 -13.52 2.84 0.87
N LEU A 437 -13.22 1.91 1.78
CA LEU A 437 -12.00 1.12 1.77
C LEU A 437 -11.98 0.09 0.65
N ASP A 438 -13.11 -0.50 0.27
CA ASP A 438 -13.23 -1.35 -0.91
C ASP A 438 -13.01 -0.59 -2.22
N ALA A 439 -13.35 0.71 -2.24
CA ALA A 439 -13.01 1.63 -3.33
C ALA A 439 -11.61 2.25 -3.19
N PHE A 440 -10.84 1.87 -2.17
CA PHE A 440 -9.51 2.42 -1.83
C PHE A 440 -9.49 3.95 -1.67
N ASP A 441 -10.57 4.49 -1.09
CA ASP A 441 -10.71 5.90 -0.77
C ASP A 441 -10.61 6.12 0.75
N LEU A 442 -9.38 6.18 1.25
CA LEU A 442 -9.09 6.36 2.67
C LEU A 442 -9.58 7.73 3.17
N ARG A 443 -9.56 8.75 2.31
CA ARG A 443 -10.07 10.08 2.65
C ARG A 443 -11.59 10.07 2.85
N ARG A 444 -12.32 9.35 2.01
CA ARG A 444 -13.76 9.13 2.17
C ARG A 444 -14.05 8.30 3.42
N ALA A 445 -13.25 7.25 3.68
CA ALA A 445 -13.41 6.42 4.87
C ALA A 445 -13.22 7.21 6.17
N THR A 446 -12.14 8.01 6.27
CA THR A 446 -11.91 8.90 7.43
C THR A 446 -13.00 9.98 7.54
N GLY A 447 -13.51 10.48 6.42
CA GLY A 447 -14.63 11.42 6.38
C GLY A 447 -15.93 10.84 6.93
N ALA A 448 -16.22 9.57 6.65
CA ALA A 448 -17.38 8.87 7.21
C ALA A 448 -17.31 8.79 8.75
N VAL A 449 -16.12 8.53 9.30
CA VAL A 449 -15.94 8.53 10.77
C VAL A 449 -16.15 9.92 11.36
N LEU A 450 -15.62 10.98 10.72
CA LEU A 450 -15.80 12.36 11.20
C LEU A 450 -17.26 12.83 11.15
N ARG A 451 -18.07 12.30 10.24
CA ARG A 451 -19.52 12.57 10.23
C ARG A 451 -20.21 12.23 11.56
N VAL A 452 -19.78 11.13 12.22
CA VAL A 452 -20.32 10.81 13.56
C VAL A 452 -20.00 11.93 14.56
N VAL A 453 -18.78 12.51 14.49
CA VAL A 453 -18.39 13.64 15.34
C VAL A 453 -19.25 14.88 15.07
N GLU A 454 -19.47 15.20 13.79
CA GLU A 454 -20.27 16.37 13.37
C GLU A 454 -21.72 16.23 13.84
N GLU A 455 -22.35 15.08 13.63
CA GLU A 455 -23.73 14.86 14.04
C GLU A 455 -23.88 14.82 15.57
N ALA A 456 -22.91 14.22 16.28
CA ALA A 456 -22.92 14.25 17.75
C ALA A 456 -22.77 15.68 18.29
N ASN A 457 -21.93 16.53 17.71
CA ASN A 457 -21.81 17.93 18.13
C ASN A 457 -23.08 18.73 17.83
N ARG A 458 -23.72 18.57 16.64
CA ARG A 458 -25.03 19.18 16.33
C ARG A 458 -26.10 18.75 17.33
N TYR A 459 -26.10 17.46 17.70
CA TYR A 459 -27.00 16.92 18.68
C TYR A 459 -26.82 17.60 20.07
N VAL A 460 -25.58 17.74 20.53
CA VAL A 460 -25.26 18.46 21.79
C VAL A 460 -25.81 19.90 21.77
N GLU A 461 -25.61 20.62 20.66
CA GLU A 461 -26.05 22.01 20.51
C GLU A 461 -27.58 22.14 20.48
N SER A 462 -28.27 21.18 19.87
CA SER A 462 -29.75 21.18 19.77
C SER A 462 -30.43 20.79 21.09
N VAL A 463 -29.88 19.79 21.80
CA VAL A 463 -30.51 19.26 23.02
C VAL A 463 -30.10 20.04 24.27
N ARG A 464 -28.88 20.64 24.28
CA ARG A 464 -28.34 21.43 25.38
C ARG A 464 -28.40 20.70 26.73
N PRO A 465 -27.64 19.59 26.92
CA PRO A 465 -27.75 18.76 28.12
C PRO A 465 -27.56 19.52 29.44
N TRP A 466 -26.82 20.63 29.44
CA TRP A 466 -26.64 21.50 30.62
C TRP A 466 -27.90 22.25 31.01
N GLU A 467 -28.83 22.55 30.06
CA GLU A 467 -30.13 23.16 30.36
C GLU A 467 -31.08 22.10 30.93
N LEU A 468 -31.07 20.88 30.39
CA LEU A 468 -31.84 19.75 30.92
C LEU A 468 -31.42 19.43 32.36
N ALA A 469 -30.11 19.38 32.66
CA ALA A 469 -29.61 19.15 34.00
C ALA A 469 -30.05 20.26 34.99
N ARG A 470 -30.09 21.52 34.53
CA ARG A 470 -30.61 22.64 35.35
C ARG A 470 -32.10 22.51 35.64
N ALA A 471 -32.90 22.16 34.64
CA ALA A 471 -34.35 21.97 34.78
C ALA A 471 -34.67 20.77 35.72
N GLU A 472 -33.93 19.65 35.58
CA GLU A 472 -34.04 18.51 36.48
C GLU A 472 -33.73 18.90 37.93
N GLY A 473 -32.67 19.69 38.19
CA GLY A 473 -32.33 20.23 39.51
C GLY A 473 -33.43 21.17 40.06
N GLY A 474 -34.27 21.75 39.22
CA GLY A 474 -35.47 22.49 39.54
C GLY A 474 -36.73 21.63 39.75
N GLY A 475 -36.63 20.31 39.67
CA GLY A 475 -37.73 19.37 39.90
C GLY A 475 -38.42 18.81 38.64
N ASP A 476 -37.97 19.19 37.44
CA ASP A 476 -38.53 18.66 36.19
C ASP A 476 -38.03 17.23 35.88
N ARG A 477 -38.81 16.21 36.25
CA ARG A 477 -38.49 14.80 36.00
C ARG A 477 -38.42 14.45 34.50
N ARG A 478 -39.16 15.15 33.63
CA ARG A 478 -39.13 14.93 32.17
C ARG A 478 -37.79 15.41 31.60
N ALA A 479 -37.25 16.52 32.11
CA ALA A 479 -35.92 16.99 31.77
C ALA A 479 -34.83 15.97 32.16
N GLY A 480 -34.98 15.31 33.33
CA GLY A 480 -34.08 14.24 33.76
C GLY A 480 -34.04 13.05 32.79
N GLY A 481 -35.22 12.55 32.36
CA GLY A 481 -35.29 11.47 31.36
C GLY A 481 -34.68 11.85 30.01
N ARG A 482 -34.88 13.08 29.53
CA ARG A 482 -34.26 13.59 28.30
C ARG A 482 -32.73 13.77 28.44
N LEU A 483 -32.28 14.13 29.64
CA LEU A 483 -30.86 14.19 29.93
C LEU A 483 -30.23 12.79 29.84
N ASP A 484 -30.86 11.77 30.42
CA ASP A 484 -30.40 10.38 30.32
C ASP A 484 -30.31 9.88 28.88
N GLU A 485 -31.35 10.11 28.08
CA GLU A 485 -31.33 9.81 26.64
C GLU A 485 -30.17 10.52 25.93
N SER A 486 -29.95 11.81 26.23
CA SER A 486 -28.90 12.59 25.61
C SER A 486 -27.51 12.04 25.93
N LEU A 487 -27.26 11.71 27.19
CA LEU A 487 -26.00 11.13 27.64
C LEU A 487 -25.78 9.74 27.03
N ALA A 488 -26.83 8.91 26.94
CA ALA A 488 -26.78 7.60 26.31
C ALA A 488 -26.39 7.70 24.81
N VAL A 489 -27.00 8.64 24.06
CA VAL A 489 -26.66 8.92 22.65
C VAL A 489 -25.19 9.31 22.49
N LEU A 490 -24.70 10.25 23.32
CA LEU A 490 -23.32 10.73 23.22
C LEU A 490 -22.29 9.64 23.55
N VAL A 491 -22.57 8.82 24.58
CA VAL A 491 -21.72 7.67 24.91
C VAL A 491 -21.75 6.63 23.76
N HIS A 492 -22.91 6.42 23.14
CA HIS A 492 -23.04 5.55 21.97
C HIS A 492 -22.16 6.05 20.81
N CYS A 493 -22.18 7.37 20.50
CA CYS A 493 -21.29 7.97 19.50
C CYS A 493 -19.81 7.76 19.84
N CYS A 494 -19.41 8.02 21.08
CA CYS A 494 -18.01 7.82 21.51
C CYS A 494 -17.55 6.36 21.38
N ARG A 495 -18.39 5.40 21.74
CA ARG A 495 -18.13 3.97 21.58
C ARG A 495 -18.00 3.57 20.10
N THR A 496 -18.85 4.12 19.26
CA THR A 496 -18.79 3.94 17.81
C THR A 496 -17.49 4.50 17.24
N LEU A 497 -17.08 5.71 17.63
CA LEU A 497 -15.79 6.28 17.25
C LEU A 497 -14.61 5.42 17.68
N GLY A 498 -14.60 4.90 18.92
CA GLY A 498 -13.55 3.98 19.38
C GLY A 498 -13.45 2.70 18.55
N ARG A 499 -14.57 2.22 18.02
CA ARG A 499 -14.65 1.04 17.16
C ARG A 499 -14.19 1.35 15.74
N GLU A 500 -14.71 2.44 15.14
CA GLU A 500 -14.52 2.74 13.72
C GLU A 500 -13.16 3.39 13.43
N LEU A 501 -12.54 4.05 14.41
CA LEU A 501 -11.16 4.56 14.31
C LEU A 501 -10.09 3.48 14.42
N ALA A 502 -10.40 2.28 14.93
CA ALA A 502 -9.40 1.26 15.21
C ALA A 502 -8.50 0.86 14.02
N PRO A 503 -8.98 0.76 12.77
CA PRO A 503 -8.10 0.53 11.62
C PRO A 503 -7.16 1.69 11.33
N PHE A 504 -7.62 2.93 11.54
CA PHE A 504 -6.90 4.16 11.18
C PHE A 504 -5.90 4.58 12.26
N LEU A 505 -6.35 4.62 13.49
CA LEU A 505 -5.62 5.10 14.69
C LEU A 505 -5.71 4.05 15.81
N PRO A 506 -4.96 2.94 15.72
CA PRO A 506 -5.11 1.84 16.68
C PRO A 506 -4.93 2.28 18.13
N ASP A 507 -3.93 3.13 18.41
CA ASP A 507 -3.63 3.59 19.77
C ASP A 507 -4.68 4.59 20.26
N GLY A 508 -5.07 5.55 19.43
CA GLY A 508 -6.13 6.53 19.74
C GLY A 508 -7.47 5.84 19.98
N ALA A 509 -7.84 4.91 19.11
CA ALA A 509 -9.06 4.12 19.25
C ALA A 509 -9.08 3.28 20.53
N ALA A 510 -7.97 2.65 20.87
CA ALA A 510 -7.84 1.89 22.12
C ALA A 510 -8.04 2.79 23.36
N ARG A 511 -7.47 4.01 23.35
CA ARG A 511 -7.68 4.99 24.42
C ARG A 511 -9.14 5.43 24.54
N ILE A 512 -9.82 5.68 23.40
CA ILE A 512 -11.26 6.00 23.39
C ILE A 512 -12.08 4.83 23.94
N ALA A 513 -11.82 3.62 23.45
CA ALA A 513 -12.52 2.41 23.89
C ALA A 513 -12.38 2.19 25.39
N ALA A 514 -11.18 2.28 25.93
CA ALA A 514 -10.92 2.15 27.38
C ALA A 514 -11.64 3.24 28.19
N ARG A 515 -11.73 4.46 27.68
CA ARG A 515 -12.38 5.59 28.33
C ARG A 515 -13.91 5.44 28.42
N CYS A 516 -14.50 4.88 27.37
CA CYS A 516 -15.95 4.75 27.22
C CYS A 516 -16.49 3.34 27.53
N ALA A 517 -15.63 2.45 28.08
CA ALA A 517 -16.01 1.08 28.39
C ALA A 517 -16.98 0.97 29.60
N GLY A 518 -17.75 -0.14 29.63
CA GLY A 518 -18.56 -0.52 30.80
C GLY A 518 -19.76 0.38 31.07
N SER A 519 -20.38 0.20 32.22
CA SER A 519 -21.51 0.96 32.73
C SER A 519 -21.10 2.21 33.52
N THR A 520 -19.83 2.30 33.94
CA THR A 520 -19.23 3.46 34.60
C THR A 520 -18.00 3.92 33.80
N LEU A 521 -17.98 5.15 33.37
CA LEU A 521 -16.89 5.70 32.56
C LEU A 521 -15.66 6.03 33.43
N ALA A 522 -14.46 5.85 32.86
CA ALA A 522 -13.25 6.31 33.50
C ALA A 522 -13.21 7.86 33.58
N PRO A 523 -12.50 8.47 34.56
CA PRO A 523 -12.42 9.92 34.70
C PRO A 523 -11.93 10.65 33.43
N PRO A 524 -12.36 11.90 33.18
CA PRO A 524 -11.99 12.63 31.98
C PRO A 524 -10.48 12.98 31.99
N VAL A 525 -9.78 12.62 30.91
CA VAL A 525 -8.38 12.98 30.65
C VAL A 525 -8.28 13.34 29.16
N PRO A 526 -7.50 14.36 28.75
CA PRO A 526 -7.31 14.65 27.34
C PRO A 526 -6.81 13.44 26.55
N LEU A 527 -7.50 13.08 25.45
CA LEU A 527 -7.14 11.96 24.57
C LEU A 527 -6.17 12.37 23.48
N PHE A 528 -6.38 13.57 22.94
CA PHE A 528 -5.59 14.16 21.87
C PHE A 528 -5.23 15.59 22.30
N PRO A 529 -4.07 15.83 22.93
CA PRO A 529 -3.62 17.18 23.28
C PRO A 529 -3.33 17.97 22.00
N ARG A 530 -3.58 19.31 22.03
CA ARG A 530 -3.26 20.17 20.87
C ARG A 530 -1.76 20.23 20.62
N LEU A 531 -1.39 20.26 19.33
CA LEU A 531 0.01 20.39 18.88
C LEU A 531 0.41 21.86 18.64
N SER A 532 -0.56 22.74 18.32
CA SER A 532 -0.34 24.16 17.97
C SER A 532 -0.41 25.10 19.19
N GLY A 533 -0.31 24.64 20.42
CA GLY A 533 -0.35 25.47 21.63
C GLY A 533 1.02 26.04 22.04
N PRO A 534 1.07 27.18 22.75
CA PRO A 534 2.31 27.64 23.37
C PRO A 534 2.69 26.66 24.49
N GLY A 535 3.52 25.65 24.19
CA GLY A 535 3.94 24.59 25.12
C GLY A 535 4.07 23.21 24.52
N GLY A 536 3.80 23.01 23.23
CA GLY A 536 3.92 21.74 22.53
C GLY A 536 5.33 21.42 22.00
N GLY A 537 6.36 21.86 22.66
CA GLY A 537 7.76 21.57 22.35
C GLY A 537 8.53 21.30 23.63
N GLY A 538 8.55 20.00 24.02
CA GLY A 538 9.34 19.52 25.15
C GLY A 538 9.70 18.06 24.93
#